data_d62ff3990b486441ffe11f6ca7a9fdd4
#
_entry.id   d62ff3990b486441ffe11f6ca7a9fdd4
#
_cell.length_a   1.000
_cell.length_b   1.000
_cell.length_c   1.000
_cell.angle_alpha   90.00
_cell.angle_beta   90.00
_cell.angle_gamma   90.00
#
_symmetry.space_group_name_H-M   'P 1'
#
loop_
_entity.id
_entity.type
_entity.pdbx_description
1 polymer ?
#
loop_
_entity_poly.entity_id
_entity_poly.type
_entity_poly.pdbx_seq_one_letter_code
_entity_poly.pdbx_strand_id
1 'polypeptide(L)'
;MPRRTVVVLSATLALLAPGYASAASPGPDRTGRAEAVQPPWRPAPGTTWQWQLDGKVDQSVDAAVYDIDGFENSAAVVASLHAKGRKVICYVSAGSWENFRPDAAAFPASVKGRSNGWAGEKWLDIRQLAVLEPLLGKRFDMCRDKGFDAVEPDLLDGYTNRTGFPLTAADQLAFNRMVAALAHERGMGVALKNDVEQTADLVDDFDFAVNEECAQYSECAALTPFTKAGKAVLHVEYALPTGKFCAQTRKLGFSSMQKHLNLDAWRKPC
;
A
#
# COMPACT_ATOMS: atom_id res chain seq x y z
N MET A 1 37.64 -105.85 -27.70
CA MET A 1 37.12 -105.22 -26.49
C MET A 1 36.41 -103.97 -26.86
N PRO A 2 35.08 -103.89 -26.89
CA PRO A 2 34.39 -102.72 -27.34
C PRO A 2 34.09 -101.73 -26.17
N ARG A 3 34.33 -100.52 -26.39
CA ARG A 3 33.99 -99.39 -25.48
C ARG A 3 32.49 -99.12 -25.60
N ARG A 4 31.81 -99.14 -24.47
CA ARG A 4 30.41 -98.65 -24.37
C ARG A 4 30.36 -97.15 -24.14
N THR A 5 29.69 -96.45 -25.05
CA THR A 5 29.41 -95.07 -24.96
C THR A 5 28.12 -94.85 -24.16
N VAL A 6 28.19 -94.10 -23.08
CA VAL A 6 27.04 -93.70 -22.27
C VAL A 6 26.58 -92.36 -22.75
N VAL A 7 25.32 -92.29 -23.18
CA VAL A 7 24.66 -91.03 -23.55
C VAL A 7 23.94 -90.53 -22.30
N VAL A 8 24.33 -89.38 -21.81
CA VAL A 8 23.66 -88.72 -20.74
C VAL A 8 22.69 -87.67 -21.35
N LEU A 9 21.40 -87.88 -21.18
CA LEU A 9 20.34 -86.92 -21.49
C LEU A 9 20.26 -85.90 -20.36
N SER A 10 20.62 -84.63 -20.63
CA SER A 10 20.40 -83.50 -19.72
C SER A 10 19.04 -82.90 -20.03
N ALA A 11 18.11 -83.01 -19.11
CA ALA A 11 16.84 -82.29 -19.14
C ALA A 11 17.02 -80.93 -18.52
N THR A 12 16.88 -79.92 -19.36
CA THR A 12 16.85 -78.50 -18.91
C THR A 12 15.46 -78.16 -18.48
N LEU A 13 15.28 -77.92 -17.18
CA LEU A 13 14.06 -77.42 -16.57
C LEU A 13 14.05 -75.85 -16.71
N ALA A 14 13.15 -75.31 -17.52
CA ALA A 14 12.94 -73.91 -17.62
C ALA A 14 12.08 -73.40 -16.46
N LEU A 15 12.67 -72.64 -15.53
CA LEU A 15 11.97 -71.97 -14.46
C LEU A 15 11.40 -70.63 -15.02
N LEU A 16 10.08 -70.58 -15.18
CA LEU A 16 9.33 -69.36 -15.44
C LEU A 16 9.26 -68.56 -14.12
N ALA A 17 10.03 -67.45 -14.02
CA ALA A 17 9.88 -66.46 -12.94
C ALA A 17 8.70 -65.52 -13.25
N PRO A 18 7.78 -65.27 -12.30
CA PRO A 18 6.74 -64.25 -12.49
C PRO A 18 7.36 -62.85 -12.48
N GLY A 19 7.20 -62.15 -13.58
CA GLY A 19 7.59 -60.73 -13.69
C GLY A 19 6.72 -59.88 -12.76
N TYR A 20 7.34 -59.35 -11.72
CA TYR A 20 6.72 -58.26 -10.94
C TYR A 20 6.83 -56.99 -11.79
N ALA A 21 5.71 -56.53 -12.34
CA ALA A 21 5.59 -55.19 -12.89
C ALA A 21 5.69 -54.20 -11.73
N SER A 22 6.83 -53.51 -11.58
CA SER A 22 6.95 -52.36 -10.73
C SER A 22 6.04 -51.26 -11.28
N ALA A 23 4.91 -51.01 -10.64
CA ALA A 23 4.13 -49.83 -10.86
C ALA A 23 4.98 -48.62 -10.40
N ALA A 24 5.49 -47.84 -11.33
CA ALA A 24 6.09 -46.54 -11.04
C ALA A 24 5.00 -45.65 -10.43
N SER A 25 5.17 -45.28 -9.17
CA SER A 25 4.35 -44.26 -8.52
C SER A 25 4.53 -42.95 -9.33
N PRO A 26 3.45 -42.25 -9.72
CA PRO A 26 3.58 -40.93 -10.31
C PRO A 26 4.26 -40.03 -9.29
N GLY A 27 5.44 -39.53 -9.62
CA GLY A 27 6.13 -38.51 -8.83
C GLY A 27 5.23 -37.29 -8.69
N PRO A 28 5.40 -36.47 -7.62
CA PRO A 28 4.61 -35.25 -7.45
C PRO A 28 4.82 -34.36 -8.66
N ASP A 29 3.73 -34.02 -9.29
CA ASP A 29 3.69 -33.07 -10.41
C ASP A 29 4.28 -31.72 -9.95
N ARG A 30 5.53 -31.45 -10.31
CA ARG A 30 6.25 -30.21 -10.04
C ARG A 30 5.92 -29.15 -11.08
N THR A 31 4.70 -29.08 -11.55
CA THR A 31 4.19 -27.88 -12.18
C THR A 31 3.80 -26.89 -11.08
N GLY A 32 4.80 -26.41 -10.34
CA GLY A 32 4.67 -25.20 -9.51
C GLY A 32 4.37 -24.05 -10.46
N ARG A 33 3.11 -23.89 -10.81
CA ARG A 33 2.59 -22.67 -11.38
C ARG A 33 2.90 -21.61 -10.34
N ALA A 34 3.89 -20.74 -10.61
CA ALA A 34 4.11 -19.57 -9.80
C ALA A 34 2.74 -18.89 -9.68
N GLU A 35 2.17 -18.84 -8.49
CA GLU A 35 0.98 -18.04 -8.23
C GLU A 35 1.32 -16.64 -8.73
N ALA A 36 0.59 -16.18 -9.74
CA ALA A 36 0.75 -14.81 -10.22
C ALA A 36 0.48 -13.92 -9.01
N VAL A 37 1.51 -13.20 -8.56
CA VAL A 37 1.37 -12.23 -7.47
C VAL A 37 0.26 -11.29 -7.90
N GLN A 38 -0.86 -11.34 -7.19
CA GLN A 38 -1.99 -10.46 -7.46
C GLN A 38 -1.51 -9.01 -7.27
N PRO A 39 -1.82 -8.10 -8.20
CA PRO A 39 -1.45 -6.70 -8.02
C PRO A 39 -2.07 -6.19 -6.70
N PRO A 40 -1.40 -5.27 -6.01
CA PRO A 40 -1.92 -4.67 -4.79
C PRO A 40 -3.33 -4.11 -5.03
N TRP A 41 -4.16 -4.18 -4.00
CA TRP A 41 -5.49 -3.57 -4.08
C TRP A 41 -5.38 -2.05 -4.23
N ARG A 42 -6.24 -1.47 -5.06
CA ARG A 42 -6.41 -0.02 -5.21
C ARG A 42 -7.89 0.35 -5.35
N PRO A 43 -8.30 1.53 -4.88
CA PRO A 43 -9.66 2.02 -5.11
C PRO A 43 -9.91 2.33 -6.59
N ALA A 44 -11.12 2.04 -7.06
CA ALA A 44 -11.56 2.48 -8.38
C ALA A 44 -11.98 3.97 -8.35
N PRO A 45 -11.90 4.71 -9.48
CA PRO A 45 -12.51 6.03 -9.57
C PRO A 45 -13.99 6.02 -9.15
N GLY A 46 -14.42 7.03 -8.39
CA GLY A 46 -15.76 7.12 -7.86
C GLY A 46 -16.05 6.28 -6.61
N THR A 47 -15.05 5.59 -6.06
CA THR A 47 -15.19 4.84 -4.80
C THR A 47 -15.60 5.77 -3.66
N THR A 48 -16.65 5.37 -2.90
CA THR A 48 -17.02 6.09 -1.67
C THR A 48 -16.02 5.79 -0.55
N TRP A 49 -15.64 6.82 0.20
CA TRP A 49 -14.64 6.66 1.23
C TRP A 49 -14.91 7.51 2.47
N GLN A 50 -14.39 7.07 3.60
CA GLN A 50 -14.35 7.79 4.86
C GLN A 50 -12.90 7.98 5.28
N TRP A 51 -12.53 9.20 5.61
CA TRP A 51 -11.24 9.53 6.20
C TRP A 51 -11.46 9.95 7.65
N GLN A 52 -10.95 9.16 8.59
CA GLN A 52 -11.11 9.47 10.00
C GLN A 52 -9.84 9.16 10.76
N LEU A 53 -9.15 10.21 11.20
CA LEU A 53 -7.90 10.12 11.97
C LEU A 53 -8.09 10.51 13.44
N ASP A 54 -9.22 11.16 13.79
CA ASP A 54 -9.53 11.56 15.16
C ASP A 54 -10.66 10.74 15.75
N GLY A 55 -10.46 10.34 17.01
CA GLY A 55 -11.42 9.60 17.81
C GLY A 55 -11.63 8.13 17.38
N LYS A 56 -12.57 7.47 18.03
CA LYS A 56 -12.94 6.08 17.70
C LYS A 56 -13.60 6.02 16.34
N VAL A 57 -13.10 5.15 15.45
CA VAL A 57 -13.63 4.96 14.08
C VAL A 57 -15.13 4.65 14.11
N ASP A 58 -15.93 5.51 13.46
CA ASP A 58 -17.35 5.28 13.25
C ASP A 58 -17.58 4.31 12.08
N GLN A 59 -17.75 3.06 12.41
CA GLN A 59 -17.99 2.00 11.43
C GLN A 59 -19.43 1.94 10.89
N SER A 60 -20.32 2.86 11.30
CA SER A 60 -21.67 2.97 10.78
C SER A 60 -21.75 3.76 9.48
N VAL A 61 -20.70 4.55 9.16
CA VAL A 61 -20.63 5.34 7.92
C VAL A 61 -20.69 4.42 6.70
N ASP A 62 -21.61 4.68 5.79
CA ASP A 62 -21.71 3.91 4.53
C ASP A 62 -20.65 4.39 3.53
N ALA A 63 -19.51 3.71 3.54
CA ALA A 63 -18.40 3.94 2.65
C ALA A 63 -17.71 2.62 2.29
N ALA A 64 -17.29 2.46 1.05
CA ALA A 64 -16.60 1.26 0.58
C ALA A 64 -15.16 1.18 1.11
N VAL A 65 -14.55 2.33 1.37
CA VAL A 65 -13.17 2.44 1.83
C VAL A 65 -13.09 3.29 3.09
N TYR A 66 -12.28 2.86 4.04
CA TYR A 66 -11.93 3.62 5.23
C TYR A 66 -10.44 3.91 5.24
N ASP A 67 -10.08 5.16 5.47
CA ASP A 67 -8.72 5.60 5.72
C ASP A 67 -8.61 6.02 7.18
N ILE A 68 -7.79 5.31 7.94
CA ILE A 68 -7.70 5.42 9.39
C ILE A 68 -6.26 5.32 9.88
N ASP A 69 -5.96 5.95 11.02
CA ASP A 69 -4.62 5.96 11.61
C ASP A 69 -4.12 4.53 11.90
N GLY A 70 -2.94 4.21 11.36
CA GLY A 70 -2.34 2.88 11.50
C GLY A 70 -1.89 2.54 12.91
N PHE A 71 -1.44 3.52 13.69
CA PHE A 71 -0.99 3.30 15.07
C PHE A 71 -2.16 3.17 16.03
N GLU A 72 -3.15 4.06 15.93
CA GLU A 72 -4.27 4.18 16.85
C GLU A 72 -5.31 3.07 16.68
N ASN A 73 -5.33 2.38 15.54
CA ASN A 73 -6.30 1.34 15.26
C ASN A 73 -5.68 -0.07 15.32
N SER A 74 -6.41 -0.99 15.96
CA SER A 74 -5.98 -2.38 16.09
C SER A 74 -6.36 -3.21 14.86
N ALA A 75 -5.69 -4.36 14.67
CA ALA A 75 -6.08 -5.37 13.67
C ALA A 75 -7.56 -5.80 13.79
N ALA A 76 -8.14 -5.76 15.00
CA ALA A 76 -9.56 -6.09 15.20
C ALA A 76 -10.49 -5.05 14.55
N VAL A 77 -10.12 -3.77 14.55
CA VAL A 77 -10.89 -2.71 13.85
C VAL A 77 -10.84 -2.95 12.34
N VAL A 78 -9.67 -3.24 11.79
CA VAL A 78 -9.48 -3.57 10.36
C VAL A 78 -10.32 -4.80 9.98
N ALA A 79 -10.20 -5.89 10.74
CA ALA A 79 -10.97 -7.12 10.50
C ALA A 79 -12.49 -6.88 10.58
N SER A 80 -12.95 -6.02 11.50
CA SER A 80 -14.36 -5.64 11.62
C SER A 80 -14.87 -4.86 10.39
N LEU A 81 -14.04 -4.00 9.79
CA LEU A 81 -14.35 -3.30 8.55
C LEU A 81 -14.39 -4.28 7.36
N HIS A 82 -13.41 -5.18 7.27
CA HIS A 82 -13.39 -6.25 6.26
C HIS A 82 -14.62 -7.15 6.34
N ALA A 83 -15.07 -7.52 7.55
CA ALA A 83 -16.29 -8.31 7.75
C ALA A 83 -17.56 -7.62 7.21
N LYS A 84 -17.52 -6.29 7.05
CA LYS A 84 -18.56 -5.50 6.41
C LYS A 84 -18.34 -5.27 4.91
N GLY A 85 -17.36 -5.97 4.30
CA GLY A 85 -17.01 -5.84 2.89
C GLY A 85 -16.25 -4.56 2.53
N ARG A 86 -15.67 -3.86 3.51
CA ARG A 86 -14.98 -2.57 3.32
C ARG A 86 -13.48 -2.79 3.19
N LYS A 87 -12.81 -1.95 2.42
CA LYS A 87 -11.35 -1.87 2.32
C LYS A 87 -10.80 -0.82 3.27
N VAL A 88 -9.56 -1.01 3.73
CA VAL A 88 -8.99 -0.16 4.77
C VAL A 88 -7.59 0.31 4.37
N ILE A 89 -7.43 1.64 4.34
CA ILE A 89 -6.16 2.32 4.09
C ILE A 89 -5.52 2.67 5.44
N CYS A 90 -4.22 2.46 5.55
CA CYS A 90 -3.41 2.75 6.72
C CYS A 90 -2.77 4.13 6.58
N TYR A 91 -3.29 5.13 7.28
CA TYR A 91 -2.61 6.40 7.42
C TYR A 91 -1.37 6.28 8.32
N VAL A 92 -0.23 6.74 7.82
CA VAL A 92 0.99 6.94 8.60
C VAL A 92 1.74 8.15 8.06
N SER A 93 2.32 8.99 8.93
CA SER A 93 3.22 10.03 8.46
C SER A 93 4.52 9.41 7.93
N ALA A 94 4.94 9.78 6.71
CA ALA A 94 6.20 9.35 6.11
C ALA A 94 7.22 10.49 6.02
N GLY A 95 6.75 11.70 5.75
CA GLY A 95 7.60 12.89 5.62
C GLY A 95 7.83 13.65 6.91
N SER A 96 7.21 13.25 8.04
CA SER A 96 7.46 13.84 9.35
C SER A 96 7.78 12.83 10.44
N TRP A 97 8.50 13.32 11.44
CA TRP A 97 8.69 12.68 12.73
C TRP A 97 7.63 13.20 13.70
N GLU A 98 7.01 12.28 14.44
CA GLU A 98 5.97 12.56 15.43
C GLU A 98 6.48 12.11 16.81
N ASN A 99 6.55 13.02 17.80
CA ASN A 99 7.14 12.71 19.11
C ASN A 99 6.28 11.78 19.99
N PHE A 100 5.01 11.61 19.63
CA PHE A 100 4.02 10.81 20.34
C PHE A 100 3.88 9.37 19.80
N ARG A 101 4.54 9.03 18.68
CA ARG A 101 4.49 7.67 18.14
C ARG A 101 5.42 6.73 18.89
N PRO A 102 5.05 5.45 19.02
CA PRO A 102 5.87 4.47 19.75
C PRO A 102 7.30 4.31 19.20
N ASP A 103 7.48 4.57 17.92
CA ASP A 103 8.77 4.46 17.22
C ASP A 103 9.60 5.76 17.20
N ALA A 104 9.12 6.83 17.85
CA ALA A 104 9.75 8.16 17.80
C ALA A 104 11.24 8.16 18.20
N ALA A 105 11.62 7.29 19.15
CA ALA A 105 12.98 7.18 19.63
C ALA A 105 13.95 6.54 18.62
N ALA A 106 13.43 5.81 17.62
CA ALA A 106 14.25 5.16 16.60
C ALA A 106 14.79 6.14 15.55
N PHE A 107 14.15 7.29 15.38
CA PHE A 107 14.62 8.32 14.44
C PHE A 107 15.80 9.10 15.04
N PRO A 108 16.97 9.13 14.35
CA PRO A 108 18.09 9.92 14.83
C PRO A 108 17.84 11.42 14.74
N ALA A 109 18.54 12.21 15.56
CA ALA A 109 18.39 13.67 15.56
C ALA A 109 18.75 14.30 14.21
N SER A 110 19.67 13.68 13.47
CA SER A 110 20.17 14.18 12.19
C SER A 110 19.13 14.25 11.08
N VAL A 111 18.03 13.47 11.17
CA VAL A 111 16.94 13.50 10.17
C VAL A 111 15.80 14.44 10.58
N LYS A 112 15.82 15.04 11.78
CA LYS A 112 14.72 15.85 12.31
C LYS A 112 14.94 17.32 11.99
N GLY A 113 14.05 17.89 11.19
CA GLY A 113 14.08 19.27 10.74
C GLY A 113 13.29 20.25 11.62
N ARG A 114 12.70 21.24 10.97
CA ARG A 114 11.82 22.23 11.61
C ARG A 114 10.43 21.61 11.86
N SER A 115 9.65 22.27 12.73
CA SER A 115 8.23 21.96 12.88
C SER A 115 7.51 22.12 11.53
N ASN A 116 6.58 21.21 11.26
CA ASN A 116 5.67 21.29 10.11
C ASN A 116 4.38 22.07 10.39
N GLY A 117 4.23 22.59 11.62
CA GLY A 117 3.05 23.35 12.07
C GLY A 117 2.16 22.55 13.02
N TRP A 118 2.22 21.22 13.02
CA TRP A 118 1.50 20.37 13.94
C TRP A 118 2.27 20.16 15.25
N ALA A 119 1.53 20.14 16.36
CA ALA A 119 2.13 19.97 17.68
C ALA A 119 2.83 18.61 17.82
N GLY A 120 4.13 18.65 18.17
CA GLY A 120 4.91 17.42 18.34
C GLY A 120 5.54 16.88 17.07
N GLU A 121 5.36 17.54 15.92
CA GLU A 121 5.87 17.07 14.63
C GLU A 121 7.00 17.91 14.06
N LYS A 122 7.86 17.25 13.28
CA LYS A 122 8.96 17.87 12.55
C LYS A 122 9.13 17.20 11.19
N TRP A 123 9.41 18.02 10.17
CA TRP A 123 9.82 17.52 8.87
C TRP A 123 11.02 16.58 8.97
N LEU A 124 11.09 15.60 8.08
CA LEU A 124 12.24 14.71 7.94
C LEU A 124 13.18 15.18 6.82
N ASP A 125 14.47 14.88 6.98
CA ASP A 125 15.46 15.01 5.89
C ASP A 125 15.34 13.82 4.94
N ILE A 126 14.44 13.93 3.99
CA ILE A 126 14.12 12.87 3.02
C ILE A 126 15.27 12.48 2.09
N ARG A 127 16.39 13.22 2.09
CA ARG A 127 17.62 12.84 1.37
C ARG A 127 18.33 11.66 2.01
N GLN A 128 18.07 11.39 3.27
CA GLN A 128 18.69 10.29 4.04
C GLN A 128 17.92 8.97 3.87
N LEU A 129 17.73 8.54 2.61
CA LEU A 129 16.93 7.36 2.28
C LEU A 129 17.39 6.12 3.07
N ALA A 130 18.68 5.83 3.12
CA ALA A 130 19.21 4.67 3.83
C ALA A 130 18.89 4.64 5.34
N VAL A 131 18.61 5.80 5.95
CA VAL A 131 18.19 5.91 7.35
C VAL A 131 16.68 5.75 7.46
N LEU A 132 15.91 6.37 6.54
CA LEU A 132 14.45 6.42 6.62
C LEU A 132 13.79 5.13 6.13
N GLU A 133 14.32 4.50 5.10
CA GLU A 133 13.79 3.28 4.50
C GLU A 133 13.50 2.17 5.53
N PRO A 134 14.44 1.74 6.41
CA PRO A 134 14.16 0.71 7.39
C PRO A 134 13.18 1.17 8.50
N LEU A 135 13.09 2.47 8.78
CA LEU A 135 12.15 3.00 9.76
C LEU A 135 10.72 3.02 9.21
N LEU A 136 10.54 3.54 8.00
CA LEU A 136 9.25 3.55 7.29
C LEU A 136 8.81 2.13 6.93
N GLY A 137 9.76 1.26 6.54
CA GLY A 137 9.48 -0.15 6.32
C GLY A 137 8.82 -0.82 7.52
N LYS A 138 9.26 -0.53 8.75
CA LYS A 138 8.61 -1.04 9.98
C LYS A 138 7.21 -0.49 10.19
N ARG A 139 6.95 0.78 9.84
CA ARG A 139 5.59 1.36 9.88
C ARG A 139 4.68 0.62 8.89
N PHE A 140 5.17 0.32 7.69
CA PHE A 140 4.41 -0.42 6.68
C PHE A 140 4.27 -1.90 7.02
N ASP A 141 5.26 -2.53 7.67
CA ASP A 141 5.09 -3.88 8.25
C ASP A 141 3.94 -3.90 9.27
N MET A 142 3.85 -2.90 10.14
CA MET A 142 2.74 -2.77 11.09
C MET A 142 1.39 -2.67 10.36
N CYS A 143 1.28 -1.88 9.29
CA CYS A 143 0.05 -1.78 8.49
C CYS A 143 -0.33 -3.15 7.89
N ARG A 144 0.63 -3.82 7.22
CA ARG A 144 0.42 -5.17 6.67
C ARG A 144 -0.01 -6.16 7.74
N ASP A 145 0.69 -6.20 8.88
CA ASP A 145 0.44 -7.16 9.94
C ASP A 145 -0.90 -6.93 10.65
N LYS A 146 -1.42 -5.70 10.62
CA LYS A 146 -2.79 -5.37 11.05
C LYS A 146 -3.85 -5.69 9.98
N GLY A 147 -3.44 -6.04 8.75
CA GLY A 147 -4.32 -6.45 7.66
C GLY A 147 -4.84 -5.31 6.79
N PHE A 148 -4.23 -4.13 6.80
CA PHE A 148 -4.62 -3.05 5.89
C PHE A 148 -4.39 -3.42 4.43
N ASP A 149 -5.22 -2.90 3.53
CA ASP A 149 -5.18 -3.17 2.09
C ASP A 149 -4.22 -2.23 1.34
N ALA A 150 -4.02 -1.01 1.86
CA ALA A 150 -3.18 0.01 1.27
C ALA A 150 -2.60 0.94 2.35
N VAL A 151 -1.66 1.80 1.95
CA VAL A 151 -1.06 2.82 2.82
C VAL A 151 -1.32 4.21 2.23
N GLU A 152 -1.68 5.17 3.09
CA GLU A 152 -1.58 6.60 2.86
C GLU A 152 -0.36 7.13 3.62
N PRO A 153 0.80 7.28 2.96
CA PRO A 153 1.97 7.91 3.55
C PRO A 153 1.83 9.44 3.45
N ASP A 154 1.76 10.12 4.58
CA ASP A 154 1.54 11.57 4.62
C ASP A 154 2.84 12.38 4.49
N LEU A 155 2.71 13.65 4.08
CA LEU A 155 3.79 14.65 3.93
C LEU A 155 4.82 14.25 2.87
N LEU A 156 4.35 13.97 1.66
CA LEU A 156 5.16 13.61 0.50
C LEU A 156 5.57 14.81 -0.39
N ASP A 157 5.47 16.02 0.11
CA ASP A 157 5.70 17.29 -0.59
C ASP A 157 6.67 18.24 0.14
N GLY A 158 7.53 17.69 0.99
CA GLY A 158 8.42 18.47 1.86
C GLY A 158 9.31 19.48 1.12
N TYR A 159 9.68 19.21 -0.15
CA TYR A 159 10.57 20.09 -0.93
C TYR A 159 9.97 21.48 -1.20
N THR A 160 8.65 21.61 -1.20
CA THR A 160 7.95 22.90 -1.34
C THR A 160 7.83 23.65 0.00
N ASN A 161 8.27 23.04 1.09
CA ASN A 161 8.05 23.47 2.46
C ASN A 161 9.34 23.94 3.16
N ARG A 162 9.20 24.66 4.26
CA ARG A 162 10.32 25.18 5.06
C ARG A 162 10.82 24.13 6.06
N THR A 163 11.29 23.00 5.56
CA THR A 163 11.67 21.82 6.36
C THR A 163 12.89 22.02 7.25
N GLY A 164 13.75 23.00 6.93
CA GLY A 164 15.06 23.19 7.57
C GLY A 164 16.20 22.52 6.82
N PHE A 165 15.87 21.80 5.74
CA PHE A 165 16.81 21.16 4.83
C PHE A 165 16.68 21.75 3.42
N PRO A 166 17.76 21.80 2.63
CA PRO A 166 17.71 22.25 1.23
C PRO A 166 17.22 21.09 0.34
N LEU A 167 15.96 20.71 0.50
CA LEU A 167 15.35 19.65 -0.30
C LEU A 167 15.09 20.15 -1.73
N THR A 168 15.29 19.27 -2.69
CA THR A 168 15.01 19.52 -4.11
C THR A 168 13.84 18.66 -4.59
N ALA A 169 13.24 19.02 -5.72
CA ALA A 169 12.22 18.20 -6.38
C ALA A 169 12.75 16.78 -6.71
N ALA A 170 14.02 16.65 -7.06
CA ALA A 170 14.64 15.35 -7.31
C ALA A 170 14.76 14.50 -6.04
N ASP A 171 15.07 15.11 -4.88
CA ASP A 171 15.10 14.42 -3.60
C ASP A 171 13.69 13.89 -3.24
N GLN A 172 12.66 14.70 -3.49
CA GLN A 172 11.28 14.31 -3.24
C GLN A 172 10.85 13.15 -4.12
N LEU A 173 11.12 13.19 -5.43
CA LEU A 173 10.84 12.07 -6.34
C LEU A 173 11.51 10.78 -5.89
N ALA A 174 12.79 10.86 -5.50
CA ALA A 174 13.54 9.68 -5.02
C ALA A 174 12.92 9.11 -3.75
N PHE A 175 12.54 9.97 -2.80
CA PHE A 175 11.88 9.58 -1.56
C PHE A 175 10.50 8.97 -1.83
N ASN A 176 9.66 9.62 -2.62
CA ASN A 176 8.30 9.15 -2.93
C ASN A 176 8.32 7.79 -3.63
N ARG A 177 9.27 7.56 -4.56
CA ARG A 177 9.45 6.24 -5.19
C ARG A 177 9.91 5.16 -4.21
N MET A 178 10.80 5.48 -3.28
CA MET A 178 11.19 4.56 -2.21
C MET A 178 9.99 4.20 -1.34
N VAL A 179 9.16 5.18 -0.95
CA VAL A 179 7.94 4.97 -0.17
C VAL A 179 6.94 4.07 -0.91
N ALA A 180 6.75 4.30 -2.20
CA ALA A 180 5.88 3.46 -3.03
C ALA A 180 6.39 2.00 -3.10
N ALA A 181 7.68 1.82 -3.34
CA ALA A 181 8.32 0.50 -3.36
C ALA A 181 8.13 -0.26 -2.04
N LEU A 182 8.30 0.40 -0.89
CA LEU A 182 8.09 -0.20 0.43
C LEU A 182 6.67 -0.76 0.63
N ALA A 183 5.64 -0.09 0.11
CA ALA A 183 4.27 -0.58 0.17
C ALA A 183 4.05 -1.77 -0.77
N HIS A 184 4.53 -1.68 -2.01
CA HIS A 184 4.41 -2.73 -3.02
C HIS A 184 5.14 -4.02 -2.61
N GLU A 185 6.33 -3.93 -2.03
CA GLU A 185 7.07 -5.08 -1.48
C GLU A 185 6.28 -5.84 -0.39
N ARG A 186 5.32 -5.17 0.23
CA ARG A 186 4.42 -5.73 1.26
C ARG A 186 3.06 -6.14 0.72
N GLY A 187 2.86 -6.05 -0.60
CA GLY A 187 1.60 -6.39 -1.27
C GLY A 187 0.46 -5.42 -0.99
N MET A 188 0.76 -4.22 -0.52
CA MET A 188 -0.22 -3.16 -0.26
C MET A 188 -0.23 -2.12 -1.38
N GLY A 189 -1.42 -1.56 -1.67
CA GLY A 189 -1.52 -0.38 -2.51
C GLY A 189 -0.97 0.86 -1.79
N VAL A 190 -0.66 1.92 -2.55
CA VAL A 190 -0.09 3.15 -2.00
C VAL A 190 -0.69 4.40 -2.62
N ALA A 191 -0.99 5.39 -1.77
CA ALA A 191 -1.48 6.71 -2.15
C ALA A 191 -0.35 7.71 -2.35
N LEU A 192 -0.40 8.51 -3.41
CA LEU A 192 0.33 9.77 -3.46
C LEU A 192 -0.47 10.81 -2.66
N LYS A 193 0.11 11.27 -1.54
CA LYS A 193 -0.49 12.32 -0.74
C LYS A 193 -0.02 13.69 -1.22
N ASN A 194 -0.99 14.52 -1.64
CA ASN A 194 -0.71 15.87 -2.19
C ASN A 194 0.34 15.85 -3.32
N ASP A 195 1.49 16.53 -3.19
CA ASP A 195 2.60 16.59 -4.16
C ASP A 195 2.12 16.79 -5.60
N VAL A 196 1.23 17.77 -5.78
CA VAL A 196 0.50 17.99 -7.04
C VAL A 196 1.41 18.33 -8.21
N GLU A 197 2.56 18.96 -7.95
CA GLU A 197 3.52 19.36 -8.98
C GLU A 197 4.23 18.16 -9.62
N GLN A 198 4.38 17.05 -8.88
CA GLN A 198 5.08 15.84 -9.33
C GLN A 198 4.12 14.70 -9.72
N THR A 199 2.82 14.96 -9.76
CA THR A 199 1.79 13.95 -10.08
C THR A 199 2.07 13.22 -11.39
N ALA A 200 2.50 13.93 -12.44
CA ALA A 200 2.79 13.34 -13.75
C ALA A 200 4.00 12.40 -13.73
N ASP A 201 4.98 12.68 -12.87
CA ASP A 201 6.20 11.88 -12.73
C ASP A 201 6.02 10.65 -11.83
N LEU A 202 4.96 10.66 -10.98
CA LEU A 202 4.71 9.65 -9.95
C LEU A 202 3.47 8.79 -10.19
N VAL A 203 2.64 9.15 -11.17
CA VAL A 203 1.38 8.43 -11.44
C VAL A 203 1.57 6.94 -11.71
N ASP A 204 2.70 6.54 -12.26
CA ASP A 204 3.00 5.13 -12.54
C ASP A 204 3.50 4.39 -11.29
N ASP A 205 4.11 5.11 -10.34
CA ASP A 205 4.66 4.55 -9.10
C ASP A 205 3.58 4.38 -8.00
N PHE A 206 2.48 5.14 -8.05
CA PHE A 206 1.42 5.14 -7.04
C PHE A 206 0.10 4.57 -7.58
N ASP A 207 -0.70 3.94 -6.72
CA ASP A 207 -1.94 3.25 -7.11
C ASP A 207 -3.16 4.16 -7.14
N PHE A 208 -3.16 5.20 -6.34
CA PHE A 208 -4.21 6.22 -6.23
C PHE A 208 -3.61 7.50 -5.63
N ALA A 209 -4.42 8.56 -5.54
CA ALA A 209 -4.02 9.79 -4.87
C ALA A 209 -4.98 10.13 -3.73
N VAL A 210 -4.44 10.72 -2.65
CA VAL A 210 -5.19 11.43 -1.60
C VAL A 210 -4.76 12.89 -1.64
N ASN A 211 -5.73 13.79 -1.76
CA ASN A 211 -5.44 15.21 -1.90
C ASN A 211 -6.35 16.06 -1.02
N GLU A 212 -5.76 17.10 -0.47
CA GLU A 212 -6.41 18.11 0.34
C GLU A 212 -6.45 19.44 -0.41
N GLU A 213 -7.63 20.07 -0.40
CA GLU A 213 -7.84 21.49 -0.75
C GLU A 213 -7.47 21.88 -2.19
N CYS A 214 -7.38 20.93 -3.15
CA CYS A 214 -7.04 21.29 -4.53
C CYS A 214 -8.00 22.29 -5.17
N ALA A 215 -9.28 22.34 -4.76
CA ALA A 215 -10.21 23.32 -5.29
C ALA A 215 -10.00 24.70 -4.64
N GLN A 216 -9.66 24.74 -3.36
CA GLN A 216 -9.30 25.97 -2.67
C GLN A 216 -8.09 26.65 -3.31
N TYR A 217 -7.07 25.85 -3.68
CA TYR A 217 -5.84 26.35 -4.33
C TYR A 217 -5.90 26.36 -5.86
N SER A 218 -7.05 25.94 -6.46
CA SER A 218 -7.24 25.94 -7.92
C SER A 218 -6.30 25.02 -8.69
N GLU A 219 -5.85 23.92 -8.10
CA GLU A 219 -4.84 23.00 -8.64
C GLU A 219 -5.38 21.59 -8.96
N CYS A 220 -6.68 21.33 -8.79
CA CYS A 220 -7.25 19.99 -9.03
C CYS A 220 -6.92 19.40 -10.41
N ALA A 221 -6.69 20.25 -11.44
CA ALA A 221 -6.32 19.77 -12.76
C ALA A 221 -4.99 19.01 -12.79
N ALA A 222 -4.07 19.31 -11.89
CA ALA A 222 -2.77 18.63 -11.77
C ALA A 222 -2.90 17.15 -11.38
N LEU A 223 -4.01 16.76 -10.73
CA LEU A 223 -4.28 15.37 -10.31
C LEU A 223 -4.91 14.51 -11.42
N THR A 224 -5.25 15.08 -12.57
CA THR A 224 -5.87 14.35 -13.68
C THR A 224 -5.03 13.23 -14.31
N PRO A 225 -3.69 13.18 -14.20
CA PRO A 225 -2.94 12.00 -14.60
C PRO A 225 -3.46 10.72 -13.95
N PHE A 226 -3.84 10.73 -12.65
CA PHE A 226 -4.41 9.58 -11.96
C PHE A 226 -5.73 9.13 -12.60
N THR A 227 -6.70 10.03 -12.77
CA THR A 227 -7.99 9.65 -13.35
C THR A 227 -7.87 9.22 -14.81
N LYS A 228 -6.96 9.80 -15.60
CA LYS A 228 -6.65 9.36 -16.96
C LYS A 228 -6.03 7.95 -16.99
N ALA A 229 -5.25 7.59 -15.97
CA ALA A 229 -4.70 6.25 -15.78
C ALA A 229 -5.72 5.25 -15.17
N GLY A 230 -6.98 5.65 -14.96
CA GLY A 230 -7.99 4.81 -14.32
C GLY A 230 -7.76 4.60 -12.83
N LYS A 231 -6.99 5.49 -12.17
CA LYS A 231 -6.68 5.47 -10.75
C LYS A 231 -7.57 6.48 -10.00
N ALA A 232 -7.96 6.16 -8.77
CA ALA A 232 -8.80 7.04 -7.98
C ALA A 232 -8.04 8.28 -7.50
N VAL A 233 -8.78 9.39 -7.36
CA VAL A 233 -8.35 10.56 -6.57
C VAL A 233 -9.37 10.72 -5.44
N LEU A 234 -8.93 10.47 -4.23
CA LEU A 234 -9.67 10.67 -2.98
C LEU A 234 -9.38 12.10 -2.51
N HIS A 235 -10.38 12.97 -2.54
CA HIS A 235 -10.18 14.41 -2.35
C HIS A 235 -11.04 14.97 -1.22
N VAL A 236 -10.46 15.83 -0.42
CA VAL A 236 -11.18 16.58 0.63
C VAL A 236 -10.97 18.07 0.54
N GLU A 237 -11.99 18.82 0.98
CA GLU A 237 -11.93 20.25 1.27
C GLU A 237 -12.36 20.49 2.72
N TYR A 238 -11.75 21.46 3.35
CA TYR A 238 -12.07 21.87 4.72
C TYR A 238 -12.90 23.13 4.78
N ALA A 239 -12.37 24.22 4.25
CA ALA A 239 -13.02 25.54 4.29
C ALA A 239 -14.10 25.72 3.22
N LEU A 240 -13.94 25.12 2.03
CA LEU A 240 -14.90 25.27 0.95
C LEU A 240 -16.12 24.36 1.16
N PRO A 241 -17.36 24.91 1.09
CA PRO A 241 -18.56 24.09 1.11
C PRO A 241 -18.72 23.31 -0.18
N THR A 242 -19.35 22.14 -0.13
CA THR A 242 -19.56 21.20 -1.27
C THR A 242 -20.11 21.87 -2.53
N GLY A 243 -20.98 22.89 -2.41
CA GLY A 243 -21.52 23.63 -3.56
C GLY A 243 -20.47 24.42 -4.36
N LYS A 244 -19.26 24.60 -3.83
CA LYS A 244 -18.17 25.33 -4.50
C LYS A 244 -17.23 24.45 -5.29
N PHE A 245 -17.09 23.15 -4.96
CA PHE A 245 -16.10 22.27 -5.58
C PHE A 245 -16.70 20.99 -6.21
N CYS A 246 -17.79 20.43 -5.67
CA CYS A 246 -18.30 19.14 -6.12
C CYS A 246 -18.60 19.06 -7.61
N ALA A 247 -19.13 20.11 -8.22
CA ALA A 247 -19.42 20.13 -9.66
C ALA A 247 -18.14 20.01 -10.51
N GLN A 248 -17.06 20.65 -10.08
CA GLN A 248 -15.75 20.60 -10.74
C GLN A 248 -15.10 19.24 -10.53
N THR A 249 -14.98 18.79 -9.28
CA THR A 249 -14.25 17.54 -8.95
C THR A 249 -14.94 16.29 -9.50
N ARG A 250 -16.28 16.26 -9.57
CA ARG A 250 -17.02 15.18 -10.29
C ARG A 250 -16.68 15.13 -11.77
N LYS A 251 -16.55 16.28 -12.45
CA LYS A 251 -16.12 16.32 -13.87
C LYS A 251 -14.71 15.78 -14.07
N LEU A 252 -13.86 15.90 -13.05
CA LEU A 252 -12.49 15.36 -13.05
C LEU A 252 -12.44 13.88 -12.64
N GLY A 253 -13.58 13.28 -12.22
CA GLY A 253 -13.65 11.88 -11.80
C GLY A 253 -13.17 11.62 -10.37
N PHE A 254 -13.15 12.65 -9.51
CA PHE A 254 -12.68 12.53 -8.13
C PHE A 254 -13.77 12.00 -7.18
N SER A 255 -13.33 11.30 -6.15
CA SER A 255 -14.15 10.92 -4.99
C SER A 255 -13.99 11.99 -3.90
N SER A 256 -14.83 13.02 -3.96
CA SER A 256 -14.66 14.23 -3.16
C SER A 256 -15.65 14.32 -2.00
N MET A 257 -15.20 14.93 -0.88
CA MET A 257 -16.05 15.27 0.26
C MET A 257 -15.53 16.50 1.00
N GLN A 258 -16.39 17.12 1.77
CA GLN A 258 -15.99 18.10 2.78
C GLN A 258 -15.76 17.39 4.12
N LYS A 259 -14.72 17.80 4.83
CA LYS A 259 -14.34 17.28 6.16
C LYS A 259 -14.12 18.43 7.15
N HIS A 260 -14.12 18.14 8.43
CA HIS A 260 -13.49 18.99 9.42
C HIS A 260 -11.97 18.78 9.39
N LEU A 261 -11.20 19.83 9.69
CA LEU A 261 -9.72 19.77 9.66
C LEU A 261 -9.14 18.73 10.66
N ASN A 262 -9.82 18.47 11.76
CA ASN A 262 -9.41 17.43 12.72
C ASN A 262 -9.71 15.99 12.25
N LEU A 263 -10.33 15.82 11.07
CA LEU A 263 -10.63 14.51 10.48
C LEU A 263 -11.40 13.57 11.41
N ASP A 264 -12.41 14.12 12.11
CA ASP A 264 -13.38 13.34 12.89
C ASP A 264 -14.31 12.48 12.01
N ALA A 265 -15.32 11.85 12.60
CA ALA A 265 -16.26 11.00 11.85
C ALA A 265 -17.16 11.77 10.88
N TRP A 266 -17.34 13.09 11.05
CA TRP A 266 -18.20 13.89 10.18
C TRP A 266 -17.65 13.97 8.75
N ARG A 267 -18.52 13.82 7.78
CA ARG A 267 -18.22 14.04 6.35
C ARG A 267 -19.44 14.52 5.59
N LYS A 268 -19.20 15.23 4.50
CA LYS A 268 -20.24 15.61 3.54
C LYS A 268 -19.76 15.28 2.12
N PRO A 269 -20.11 14.09 1.59
CA PRO A 269 -19.65 13.68 0.26
C PRO A 269 -20.30 14.50 -0.85
N CYS A 270 -19.61 14.59 -1.95
CA CYS A 270 -20.17 15.06 -3.20
C CYS A 270 -21.11 14.01 -3.77
#